data_1ab8ce03521b57736a53457ff9a363c3
#
_entry.id   1ab8ce03521b57736a53457ff9a363c3
#
_cell.length_a   1.000
_cell.length_b   1.000
_cell.length_c   1.000
_cell.angle_alpha   90.00
_cell.angle_beta   90.00
_cell.angle_gamma   90.00
#
_symmetry.space_group_name_H-M   'P 1'
#
loop_
_entity.id
_entity.type
_entity.pdbx_description
1 polymer ?
#
loop_
_entity_poly.entity_id
_entity_poly.type
_entity_poly.pdbx_seq_one_letter_code
_entity_poly.pdbx_strand_id
1 'polypeptide(L)'
;MTFRELHASPFVMPNAWDAGSAVILAAAGFPAIATTSAGIAFSMAKGDHTLPDGAPAVSREAMFERVREIAAASAVPVNGDLEDGYGAEPARVADTITLAREAGLAGGNIEDFDGRELYDVELAVERIVAAREAAGSEFVLTARTDGQLLRTPTSLADSIDRANRFRAAGADCLYVPGVNDLDAIRLLVQEIDGPLNVVIGLGTSTLTVADLQSVGVTRISLGGSIARAALGFVRRSAEELATKGTISFAADQIPQADLNLLFARSSKGEH
;
A
#
# COMPACT_ATOMS: atom_id res chain seq x y z
N MET A 1 -9.24 16.66 9.49
CA MET A 1 -9.12 15.29 10.06
C MET A 1 -7.72 14.81 9.70
N THR A 2 -6.91 14.44 10.68
CA THR A 2 -5.57 13.90 10.47
C THR A 2 -5.64 12.45 9.97
N PHE A 3 -4.54 11.94 9.37
CA PHE A 3 -4.50 10.55 8.91
C PHE A 3 -4.69 9.55 10.07
N ARG A 4 -4.22 9.89 11.26
CA ARG A 4 -4.43 9.10 12.48
C ARG A 4 -5.91 9.04 12.88
N GLU A 5 -6.61 10.17 12.84
CA GLU A 5 -8.04 10.24 13.20
C GLU A 5 -8.92 9.44 12.24
N LEU A 6 -8.52 9.26 10.96
CA LEU A 6 -9.25 8.40 10.02
C LEU A 6 -9.39 6.95 10.51
N HIS A 7 -8.45 6.45 11.31
CA HIS A 7 -8.49 5.07 11.84
C HIS A 7 -9.51 4.87 12.98
N ALA A 8 -10.28 5.90 13.35
CA ALA A 8 -11.40 5.76 14.30
C ALA A 8 -12.68 5.19 13.64
N SER A 9 -12.75 5.12 12.30
CA SER A 9 -13.89 4.59 11.56
C SER A 9 -13.43 3.94 10.24
N PRO A 10 -14.25 3.03 9.65
CA PRO A 10 -13.89 2.38 8.40
C PRO A 10 -13.71 3.36 7.24
N PHE A 11 -12.62 3.20 6.46
CA PHE A 11 -12.38 3.97 5.25
C PHE A 11 -11.65 3.17 4.16
N VAL A 12 -11.80 3.61 2.92
CA VAL A 12 -11.09 3.05 1.76
C VAL A 12 -9.89 3.93 1.43
N MET A 13 -8.75 3.30 1.22
CA MET A 13 -7.47 3.91 0.90
C MET A 13 -6.90 3.26 -0.37
N PRO A 14 -7.27 3.75 -1.57
CA PRO A 14 -6.76 3.22 -2.83
C PRO A 14 -5.28 3.55 -3.01
N ASN A 15 -4.60 2.80 -3.89
CA ASN A 15 -3.16 2.89 -4.06
C ASN A 15 -2.78 3.56 -5.38
N ALA A 16 -1.95 4.59 -5.28
CA ALA A 16 -1.32 5.30 -6.38
C ALA A 16 0.08 4.74 -6.69
N TRP A 17 0.56 4.89 -7.93
CA TRP A 17 1.89 4.47 -8.37
C TRP A 17 2.68 5.57 -9.08
N ASP A 18 2.04 6.72 -9.33
CA ASP A 18 2.63 7.93 -9.88
C ASP A 18 1.83 9.16 -9.47
N ALA A 19 2.34 10.35 -9.79
CA ALA A 19 1.68 11.61 -9.46
C ALA A 19 0.30 11.75 -10.12
N GLY A 20 0.13 11.27 -11.36
CA GLY A 20 -1.15 11.34 -12.07
C GLY A 20 -2.24 10.51 -11.41
N SER A 21 -1.93 9.27 -11.05
CA SER A 21 -2.86 8.39 -10.32
C SER A 21 -3.19 8.95 -8.93
N ALA A 22 -2.21 9.58 -8.24
CA ALA A 22 -2.43 10.21 -6.94
C ALA A 22 -3.47 11.34 -7.02
N VAL A 23 -3.35 12.23 -8.02
CA VAL A 23 -4.30 13.33 -8.23
C VAL A 23 -5.70 12.80 -8.54
N ILE A 24 -5.81 11.80 -9.44
CA ILE A 24 -7.10 11.23 -9.81
C ILE A 24 -7.79 10.58 -8.60
N LEU A 25 -7.05 9.80 -7.80
CA LEU A 25 -7.60 9.13 -6.63
C LEU A 25 -8.00 10.13 -5.53
N ALA A 26 -7.21 11.16 -5.28
CA ALA A 26 -7.56 12.22 -4.32
C ALA A 26 -8.81 12.99 -4.77
N ALA A 27 -8.92 13.33 -6.06
CA ALA A 27 -10.08 14.03 -6.62
C ALA A 27 -11.36 13.16 -6.64
N ALA A 28 -11.24 11.84 -6.56
CA ALA A 28 -12.39 10.94 -6.41
C ALA A 28 -13.03 10.97 -4.99
N GLY A 29 -12.46 11.75 -4.06
CA GLY A 29 -13.03 11.99 -2.73
C GLY A 29 -12.61 10.97 -1.67
N PHE A 30 -11.57 10.16 -1.90
CA PHE A 30 -11.01 9.30 -0.85
C PHE A 30 -10.29 10.14 0.21
N PRO A 31 -10.49 9.83 1.53
CA PRO A 31 -9.92 10.65 2.60
C PRO A 31 -8.40 10.49 2.78
N ALA A 32 -7.83 9.46 2.19
CA ALA A 32 -6.40 9.17 2.12
C ALA A 32 -6.11 8.24 0.94
N ILE A 33 -4.87 8.21 0.48
CA ILE A 33 -4.38 7.25 -0.51
C ILE A 33 -3.13 6.52 0.03
N ALA A 34 -2.77 5.40 -0.57
CA ALA A 34 -1.49 4.75 -0.32
C ALA A 34 -0.64 4.72 -1.59
N THR A 35 0.66 4.48 -1.46
CA THR A 35 1.47 4.03 -2.59
C THR A 35 1.35 2.51 -2.78
N THR A 36 1.88 1.99 -3.85
CA THR A 36 2.06 0.56 -4.08
C THR A 36 3.44 0.32 -4.69
N SER A 37 4.29 -0.42 -3.97
CA SER A 37 5.62 -0.78 -4.44
C SER A 37 5.57 -1.52 -5.78
N ALA A 38 4.66 -2.49 -5.91
CA ALA A 38 4.39 -3.21 -7.15
C ALA A 38 4.01 -2.28 -8.31
N GLY A 39 3.06 -1.36 -8.09
CA GLY A 39 2.63 -0.42 -9.12
C GLY A 39 3.75 0.52 -9.58
N ILE A 40 4.56 1.01 -8.63
CA ILE A 40 5.74 1.82 -8.91
C ILE A 40 6.76 1.00 -9.72
N ALA A 41 7.08 -0.24 -9.31
CA ALA A 41 7.99 -1.11 -10.03
C ALA A 41 7.52 -1.36 -11.47
N PHE A 42 6.23 -1.67 -11.67
CA PHE A 42 5.65 -1.88 -13.01
C PHE A 42 5.73 -0.62 -13.88
N SER A 43 5.55 0.58 -13.33
CA SER A 43 5.71 1.84 -14.07
C SER A 43 7.14 2.05 -14.57
N MET A 44 8.11 1.44 -13.90
CA MET A 44 9.54 1.44 -14.28
C MET A 44 9.94 0.22 -15.13
N ALA A 45 8.99 -0.58 -15.60
CA ALA A 45 9.21 -1.84 -16.32
C ALA A 45 10.03 -2.86 -15.51
N LYS A 46 9.89 -2.86 -14.19
CA LYS A 46 10.53 -3.80 -13.26
C LYS A 46 9.49 -4.74 -12.66
N GLY A 47 9.94 -5.92 -12.23
CA GLY A 47 9.11 -6.85 -11.45
C GLY A 47 8.83 -6.31 -10.04
N ASP A 48 7.82 -6.86 -9.41
CA ASP A 48 7.57 -6.72 -8.00
C ASP A 48 8.51 -7.66 -7.23
N HIS A 49 8.90 -7.28 -6.02
CA HIS A 49 9.84 -8.01 -5.16
C HIS A 49 11.29 -8.14 -5.67
N THR A 50 12.08 -8.88 -4.92
CA THR A 50 13.51 -9.05 -5.14
C THR A 50 13.83 -9.83 -6.42
N LEU A 51 14.94 -9.46 -7.04
CA LEU A 51 15.56 -10.22 -8.11
C LEU A 51 16.03 -11.61 -7.60
N PRO A 52 16.29 -12.58 -8.48
CA PRO A 52 16.74 -13.92 -8.08
C PRO A 52 18.00 -13.96 -7.18
N ASP A 53 18.83 -12.92 -7.22
CA ASP A 53 20.00 -12.73 -6.37
C ASP A 53 19.69 -12.13 -4.99
N GLY A 54 18.42 -11.79 -4.73
CA GLY A 54 17.96 -11.19 -3.48
C GLY A 54 18.06 -9.67 -3.43
N ALA A 55 18.51 -9.02 -4.52
CA ALA A 55 18.48 -7.57 -4.58
C ALA A 55 17.05 -7.05 -4.81
N PRO A 56 16.64 -5.91 -4.23
CA PRO A 56 15.36 -5.31 -4.52
C PRO A 56 15.28 -4.90 -6.00
N ALA A 57 14.14 -5.18 -6.64
CA ALA A 57 13.93 -4.82 -8.05
C ALA A 57 13.98 -3.31 -8.28
N VAL A 58 13.55 -2.53 -7.29
CA VAL A 58 13.65 -1.07 -7.25
C VAL A 58 14.47 -0.69 -6.02
N SER A 59 15.55 0.08 -6.19
CA SER A 59 16.34 0.55 -5.05
C SER A 59 15.54 1.50 -4.16
N ARG A 60 15.91 1.60 -2.89
CA ARG A 60 15.27 2.52 -1.95
C ARG A 60 15.25 3.95 -2.46
N GLU A 61 16.36 4.40 -3.02
CA GLU A 61 16.52 5.76 -3.56
C GLU A 61 15.52 6.02 -4.70
N ALA A 62 15.45 5.10 -5.68
CA ALA A 62 14.52 5.21 -6.81
C ALA A 62 13.04 5.13 -6.37
N MET A 63 12.74 4.30 -5.36
CA MET A 63 11.41 4.24 -4.77
C MET A 63 11.03 5.56 -4.13
N PHE A 64 11.91 6.14 -3.31
CA PHE A 64 11.65 7.40 -2.63
C PHE A 64 11.58 8.61 -3.58
N GLU A 65 12.19 8.58 -4.76
CA GLU A 65 11.93 9.57 -5.82
C GLU A 65 10.46 9.56 -6.23
N ARG A 66 9.90 8.39 -6.52
CA ARG A 66 8.48 8.24 -6.89
C ARG A 66 7.54 8.58 -5.74
N VAL A 67 7.86 8.13 -4.53
CA VAL A 67 7.07 8.42 -3.32
C VAL A 67 6.95 9.93 -3.08
N ARG A 68 8.05 10.68 -3.23
CA ARG A 68 8.02 12.17 -3.10
C ARG A 68 7.11 12.81 -4.16
N GLU A 69 7.17 12.35 -5.41
CA GLU A 69 6.30 12.84 -6.48
C GLU A 69 4.82 12.60 -6.16
N ILE A 70 4.49 11.40 -5.67
CA ILE A 70 3.12 11.01 -5.27
C ILE A 70 2.66 11.87 -4.09
N ALA A 71 3.48 12.00 -3.04
CA ALA A 71 3.15 12.77 -1.85
C ALA A 71 2.94 14.26 -2.18
N ALA A 72 3.82 14.82 -3.01
CA ALA A 72 3.73 16.23 -3.43
C ALA A 72 2.51 16.52 -4.31
N ALA A 73 2.03 15.54 -5.08
CA ALA A 73 0.87 15.67 -5.96
C ALA A 73 -0.47 15.47 -5.25
N SER A 74 -0.47 14.83 -4.07
CA SER A 74 -1.69 14.45 -3.37
C SER A 74 -2.22 15.56 -2.48
N ALA A 75 -3.53 15.82 -2.58
CA ALA A 75 -4.27 16.71 -1.69
C ALA A 75 -4.68 16.07 -0.36
N VAL A 76 -4.53 14.76 -0.24
CA VAL A 76 -4.93 13.97 0.93
C VAL A 76 -3.72 13.25 1.51
N PRO A 77 -3.76 12.83 2.78
CA PRO A 77 -2.68 12.07 3.39
C PRO A 77 -2.28 10.85 2.56
N VAL A 78 -0.97 10.59 2.45
CA VAL A 78 -0.41 9.44 1.72
C VAL A 78 0.25 8.48 2.69
N ASN A 79 -0.11 7.19 2.61
CA ASN A 79 0.57 6.09 3.30
C ASN A 79 1.58 5.43 2.35
N GLY A 80 2.82 5.27 2.77
CA GLY A 80 3.86 4.60 1.99
C GLY A 80 3.79 3.08 2.09
N ASP A 81 3.92 2.38 0.96
CA ASP A 81 4.28 0.97 0.90
C ASP A 81 5.82 0.92 0.87
N LEU A 82 6.44 0.60 2.01
CA LEU A 82 7.87 0.78 2.24
C LEU A 82 8.64 -0.56 2.26
N GLU A 83 8.03 -1.61 1.69
CA GLU A 83 8.62 -2.95 1.66
C GLU A 83 8.99 -3.43 3.08
N ASP A 84 10.06 -4.20 3.19
CA ASP A 84 10.65 -4.59 4.48
C ASP A 84 11.45 -3.45 5.17
N GLY A 85 11.42 -2.22 4.67
CA GLY A 85 12.28 -1.13 5.13
C GLY A 85 13.67 -1.13 4.49
N TYR A 86 13.87 -1.92 3.45
CA TYR A 86 15.11 -2.05 2.65
C TYR A 86 16.31 -2.58 3.41
N GLY A 87 16.09 -3.50 4.35
CA GLY A 87 17.14 -4.23 5.03
C GLY A 87 16.73 -4.80 6.39
N ALA A 88 17.47 -5.82 6.82
CA ALA A 88 17.15 -6.58 8.02
C ALA A 88 17.34 -5.79 9.33
N GLU A 89 18.35 -4.90 9.37
CA GLU A 89 18.76 -4.21 10.59
C GLU A 89 17.71 -3.18 11.05
N PRO A 90 17.33 -3.14 12.34
CA PRO A 90 16.39 -2.16 12.88
C PRO A 90 16.76 -0.71 12.58
N ALA A 91 18.06 -0.36 12.60
CA ALA A 91 18.53 0.97 12.25
C ALA A 91 18.22 1.34 10.79
N ARG A 92 18.25 0.35 9.86
CA ARG A 92 17.91 0.58 8.46
C ARG A 92 16.42 0.89 8.29
N VAL A 93 15.56 0.23 9.04
CA VAL A 93 14.12 0.52 9.07
C VAL A 93 13.87 1.93 9.63
N ALA A 94 14.55 2.32 10.71
CA ALA A 94 14.46 3.67 11.25
C ALA A 94 14.86 4.75 10.24
N ASP A 95 15.96 4.54 9.49
CA ASP A 95 16.37 5.43 8.40
C ASP A 95 15.30 5.53 7.31
N THR A 96 14.68 4.40 6.95
CA THR A 96 13.62 4.36 5.94
C THR A 96 12.38 5.13 6.38
N ILE A 97 11.97 5.01 7.64
CA ILE A 97 10.87 5.80 8.21
C ILE A 97 11.21 7.29 8.25
N THR A 98 12.45 7.65 8.58
CA THR A 98 12.90 9.05 8.54
C THR A 98 12.76 9.62 7.13
N LEU A 99 13.25 8.90 6.10
CA LEU A 99 13.09 9.29 4.70
C LEU A 99 11.62 9.40 4.28
N ALA A 100 10.75 8.51 4.80
CA ALA A 100 9.32 8.53 4.51
C ALA A 100 8.66 9.82 5.03
N ARG A 101 9.00 10.24 6.23
CA ARG A 101 8.54 11.51 6.81
C ARG A 101 9.06 12.72 6.02
N GLU A 102 10.34 12.72 5.66
CA GLU A 102 10.95 13.77 4.83
C GLU A 102 10.36 13.83 3.42
N ALA A 103 9.88 12.70 2.90
CA ALA A 103 9.17 12.63 1.62
C ALA A 103 7.73 13.17 1.70
N GLY A 104 7.22 13.53 2.89
CA GLY A 104 5.88 14.06 3.09
C GLY A 104 4.79 13.00 3.32
N LEU A 105 5.16 11.75 3.60
CA LEU A 105 4.19 10.71 3.93
C LEU A 105 3.58 10.93 5.32
N ALA A 106 2.28 10.69 5.44
CA ALA A 106 1.54 10.73 6.70
C ALA A 106 1.58 9.39 7.46
N GLY A 107 1.99 8.32 6.80
CA GLY A 107 2.15 6.98 7.37
C GLY A 107 2.90 6.07 6.42
N GLY A 108 3.19 4.85 6.89
CA GLY A 108 3.81 3.82 6.06
C GLY A 108 3.71 2.44 6.68
N ASN A 109 3.79 1.40 5.86
CA ASN A 109 3.86 0.03 6.31
C ASN A 109 5.28 -0.53 6.19
N ILE A 110 5.63 -1.35 7.17
CA ILE A 110 6.86 -2.16 7.19
C ILE A 110 6.45 -3.63 7.24
N GLU A 111 7.04 -4.43 6.36
CA GLU A 111 6.81 -5.86 6.22
C GLU A 111 7.79 -6.67 7.06
N ASP A 112 7.35 -7.85 7.48
CA ASP A 112 8.20 -8.83 8.16
C ASP A 112 8.80 -9.90 7.22
N PHE A 113 8.85 -9.61 5.92
CA PHE A 113 9.29 -10.52 4.86
C PHE A 113 10.43 -9.91 4.04
N ASP A 114 11.56 -10.63 3.91
CA ASP A 114 12.77 -10.14 3.22
C ASP A 114 12.78 -10.43 1.70
N GLY A 115 11.66 -10.92 1.16
CA GLY A 115 11.54 -11.38 -0.22
C GLY A 115 11.81 -12.88 -0.40
N ARG A 116 12.22 -13.59 0.67
CA ARG A 116 12.49 -15.04 0.68
C ARG A 116 11.80 -15.75 1.83
N GLU A 117 11.91 -15.21 3.03
CA GLU A 117 11.34 -15.77 4.26
C GLU A 117 10.90 -14.66 5.22
N LEU A 118 10.08 -15.01 6.20
CA LEU A 118 9.75 -14.12 7.29
C LEU A 118 10.96 -13.93 8.19
N TYR A 119 11.19 -12.71 8.64
CA TYR A 119 12.13 -12.45 9.72
C TYR A 119 11.76 -13.24 10.97
N ASP A 120 12.77 -13.65 11.74
CA ASP A 120 12.54 -14.09 13.10
C ASP A 120 11.65 -13.08 13.85
N VAL A 121 10.71 -13.59 14.65
CA VAL A 121 9.68 -12.72 15.22
C VAL A 121 10.26 -11.68 16.18
N GLU A 122 11.32 -12.02 16.94
CA GLU A 122 11.96 -11.07 17.85
C GLU A 122 12.64 -9.95 17.05
N LEU A 123 13.37 -10.29 15.97
CA LEU A 123 13.95 -9.31 15.08
C LEU A 123 12.87 -8.44 14.43
N ALA A 124 11.76 -9.04 13.97
CA ALA A 124 10.66 -8.29 13.39
C ALA A 124 10.06 -7.28 14.38
N VAL A 125 9.92 -7.66 15.66
CA VAL A 125 9.48 -6.77 16.75
C VAL A 125 10.48 -5.63 16.95
N GLU A 126 11.78 -5.91 17.05
CA GLU A 126 12.83 -4.88 17.19
C GLU A 126 12.81 -3.87 16.04
N ARG A 127 12.52 -4.34 14.82
CA ARG A 127 12.36 -3.51 13.63
C ARG A 127 11.18 -2.55 13.75
N ILE A 128 10.04 -3.01 14.28
CA ILE A 128 8.86 -2.16 14.53
C ILE A 128 9.12 -1.16 15.66
N VAL A 129 9.85 -1.55 16.73
CA VAL A 129 10.27 -0.61 17.80
C VAL A 129 11.11 0.52 17.18
N ALA A 130 12.14 0.20 16.41
CA ALA A 130 12.99 1.19 15.77
C ALA A 130 12.21 2.08 14.77
N ALA A 131 11.27 1.50 14.02
CA ALA A 131 10.35 2.23 13.16
C ALA A 131 9.49 3.22 13.97
N ARG A 132 8.95 2.80 15.12
CA ARG A 132 8.13 3.65 15.99
C ARG A 132 8.90 4.84 16.54
N GLU A 133 10.12 4.60 17.00
CA GLU A 133 10.98 5.66 17.51
C GLU A 133 11.27 6.73 16.44
N ALA A 134 11.60 6.29 15.22
CA ALA A 134 11.84 7.18 14.09
C ALA A 134 10.57 7.91 13.59
N ALA A 135 9.42 7.27 13.67
CA ALA A 135 8.15 7.79 13.18
C ALA A 135 7.60 8.97 14.00
N GLY A 136 7.90 9.04 15.32
CA GLY A 136 7.31 10.05 16.20
C GLY A 136 5.79 9.86 16.35
N SER A 137 5.06 10.83 16.89
CA SER A 137 3.64 10.71 17.23
C SER A 137 2.69 10.86 16.05
N GLU A 138 3.04 11.67 15.07
CA GLU A 138 2.11 12.05 13.98
C GLU A 138 2.05 11.02 12.84
N PHE A 139 3.17 10.34 12.56
CA PHE A 139 3.25 9.35 11.50
C PHE A 139 2.52 8.05 11.90
N VAL A 140 1.61 7.57 11.07
CA VAL A 140 0.88 6.31 11.28
C VAL A 140 1.73 5.15 10.83
N LEU A 141 2.27 4.39 11.78
CA LEU A 141 3.06 3.20 11.52
C LEU A 141 2.13 1.98 11.35
N THR A 142 2.18 1.35 10.20
CA THR A 142 1.51 0.08 9.93
C THR A 142 2.53 -1.05 9.96
N ALA A 143 2.31 -2.06 10.77
CA ALA A 143 3.09 -3.29 10.72
C ALA A 143 2.36 -4.35 9.92
N ARG A 144 3.07 -4.93 8.94
CA ARG A 144 2.55 -5.95 8.01
C ARG A 144 3.26 -7.28 8.27
N THR A 145 2.47 -8.37 8.33
CA THR A 145 3.01 -9.74 8.36
C THR A 145 2.55 -10.51 7.13
N ASP A 146 3.51 -11.01 6.35
CA ASP A 146 3.29 -11.62 5.05
C ASP A 146 3.12 -13.15 5.08
N GLY A 147 3.00 -13.71 6.26
CA GLY A 147 2.87 -15.16 6.44
C GLY A 147 1.78 -15.83 5.62
N GLN A 148 0.68 -15.12 5.32
CA GLN A 148 -0.42 -15.64 4.50
C GLN A 148 -0.17 -15.52 2.99
N LEU A 149 0.86 -14.79 2.56
CA LEU A 149 1.27 -14.68 1.15
C LEU A 149 2.33 -15.70 0.74
N LEU A 150 2.93 -16.40 1.70
CA LEU A 150 3.95 -17.40 1.42
C LEU A 150 3.40 -18.54 0.57
N ARG A 151 4.24 -19.20 -0.21
CA ARG A 151 3.88 -20.39 -1.00
C ARG A 151 3.29 -21.50 -0.11
N THR A 152 3.79 -21.61 1.12
CA THR A 152 3.20 -22.42 2.20
C THR A 152 2.83 -21.44 3.31
N PRO A 153 1.59 -20.98 3.38
CA PRO A 153 1.16 -20.01 4.38
C PRO A 153 1.42 -20.50 5.81
N THR A 154 1.77 -19.57 6.71
CA THR A 154 1.76 -19.83 8.16
C THR A 154 0.32 -20.03 8.65
N SER A 155 0.16 -20.49 9.87
CA SER A 155 -1.18 -20.54 10.46
C SER A 155 -1.75 -19.12 10.66
N LEU A 156 -3.08 -18.98 10.65
CA LEU A 156 -3.71 -17.69 10.94
C LEU A 156 -3.40 -17.25 12.38
N ALA A 157 -3.26 -18.20 13.31
CA ALA A 157 -2.87 -17.94 14.70
C ALA A 157 -1.46 -17.33 14.80
N ASP A 158 -0.49 -17.80 13.99
CA ASP A 158 0.86 -17.21 13.95
C ASP A 158 0.81 -15.76 13.44
N SER A 159 -0.01 -15.49 12.42
CA SER A 159 -0.19 -14.14 11.89
C SER A 159 -0.83 -13.20 12.90
N ILE A 160 -1.78 -13.69 13.69
CA ILE A 160 -2.42 -12.94 14.80
C ILE A 160 -1.41 -12.66 15.91
N ASP A 161 -0.61 -13.65 16.33
CA ASP A 161 0.42 -13.46 17.34
C ASP A 161 1.44 -12.41 16.90
N ARG A 162 1.98 -12.50 15.68
CA ARG A 162 2.90 -11.50 15.12
C ARG A 162 2.28 -10.10 15.11
N ALA A 163 1.04 -9.96 14.62
CA ALA A 163 0.35 -8.69 14.56
C ALA A 163 0.18 -8.06 15.96
N ASN A 164 -0.21 -8.84 16.96
CA ASN A 164 -0.36 -8.37 18.34
C ASN A 164 0.99 -7.97 18.98
N ARG A 165 2.05 -8.70 18.69
CA ARG A 165 3.41 -8.33 19.13
C ARG A 165 3.87 -7.04 18.45
N PHE A 166 3.57 -6.83 17.18
CA PHE A 166 3.85 -5.57 16.48
C PHE A 166 3.01 -4.42 17.04
N ARG A 167 1.76 -4.69 17.44
CA ARG A 167 0.93 -3.71 18.15
C ARG A 167 1.59 -3.28 19.45
N ALA A 168 2.04 -4.23 20.25
CA ALA A 168 2.75 -3.98 21.51
C ALA A 168 4.07 -3.22 21.30
N ALA A 169 4.74 -3.41 20.14
CA ALA A 169 5.94 -2.70 19.72
C ALA A 169 5.67 -1.26 19.22
N GLY A 170 4.41 -0.83 19.14
CA GLY A 170 4.02 0.54 18.81
C GLY A 170 3.45 0.75 17.42
N ALA A 171 3.07 -0.28 16.68
CA ALA A 171 2.34 -0.13 15.44
C ALA A 171 0.94 0.47 15.71
N ASP A 172 0.52 1.41 14.87
CA ASP A 172 -0.80 2.05 14.95
C ASP A 172 -1.88 1.24 14.23
N CYS A 173 -1.50 0.56 13.15
CA CYS A 173 -2.38 -0.26 12.33
C CYS A 173 -1.68 -1.58 11.99
N LEU A 174 -2.44 -2.66 11.90
CA LEU A 174 -1.93 -3.99 11.58
C LEU A 174 -2.39 -4.40 10.18
N TYR A 175 -1.60 -5.25 9.52
CA TYR A 175 -1.91 -5.65 8.17
C TYR A 175 -1.48 -7.10 7.93
N VAL A 176 -2.44 -7.96 7.56
CA VAL A 176 -2.25 -9.38 7.25
C VAL A 176 -2.77 -9.61 5.83
N PRO A 177 -1.98 -9.34 4.78
CA PRO A 177 -2.40 -9.59 3.40
C PRO A 177 -2.51 -11.09 3.10
N GLY A 178 -3.26 -11.44 2.04
CA GLY A 178 -3.42 -12.83 1.59
C GLY A 178 -4.67 -13.52 2.12
N VAL A 179 -5.31 -12.99 3.15
CA VAL A 179 -6.57 -13.52 3.67
C VAL A 179 -7.75 -12.99 2.85
N ASN A 180 -8.50 -13.89 2.20
CA ASN A 180 -9.58 -13.56 1.27
C ASN A 180 -10.93 -14.21 1.66
N ASP A 181 -10.99 -14.85 2.81
CA ASP A 181 -12.19 -15.44 3.39
C ASP A 181 -12.76 -14.52 4.47
N LEU A 182 -14.08 -14.23 4.41
CA LEU A 182 -14.71 -13.25 5.30
C LEU A 182 -14.73 -13.71 6.76
N ASP A 183 -14.85 -15.03 7.03
CA ASP A 183 -14.85 -15.54 8.39
C ASP A 183 -13.44 -15.48 9.00
N ALA A 184 -12.42 -15.76 8.19
CA ALA A 184 -11.03 -15.57 8.61
C ALA A 184 -10.71 -14.09 8.86
N ILE A 185 -11.19 -13.16 8.02
CA ILE A 185 -11.03 -11.72 8.25
C ILE A 185 -11.76 -11.28 9.53
N ARG A 186 -12.97 -11.82 9.79
CA ARG A 186 -13.68 -11.55 11.05
C ARG A 186 -12.88 -12.00 12.26
N LEU A 187 -12.23 -13.18 12.17
CA LEU A 187 -11.35 -13.67 13.25
C LEU A 187 -10.14 -12.74 13.44
N LEU A 188 -9.50 -12.27 12.37
CA LEU A 188 -8.43 -11.28 12.48
C LEU A 188 -8.88 -10.01 13.19
N VAL A 189 -10.07 -9.47 12.85
CA VAL A 189 -10.63 -8.27 13.50
C VAL A 189 -10.92 -8.50 14.99
N GLN A 190 -11.34 -9.71 15.37
CA GLN A 190 -11.66 -10.05 16.77
C GLN A 190 -10.41 -10.26 17.63
N GLU A 191 -9.36 -10.84 17.07
CA GLU A 191 -8.19 -11.32 17.80
C GLU A 191 -7.00 -10.36 17.74
N ILE A 192 -6.97 -9.42 16.77
CA ILE A 192 -5.92 -8.42 16.67
C ILE A 192 -6.31 -7.16 17.45
N ASP A 193 -5.44 -6.73 18.36
CA ASP A 193 -5.64 -5.52 19.17
C ASP A 193 -5.30 -4.26 18.39
N GLY A 194 -6.24 -3.73 17.65
CA GLY A 194 -6.09 -2.44 16.97
C GLY A 194 -6.71 -2.38 15.56
N PRO A 195 -6.55 -1.23 14.89
CA PRO A 195 -7.03 -1.05 13.53
C PRO A 195 -6.41 -2.05 12.57
N LEU A 196 -7.23 -2.72 11.75
CA LEU A 196 -6.77 -3.69 10.76
C LEU A 196 -6.95 -3.14 9.34
N ASN A 197 -5.87 -3.23 8.54
CA ASN A 197 -5.93 -3.03 7.10
C ASN A 197 -6.19 -4.37 6.39
N VAL A 198 -7.13 -4.38 5.46
CA VAL A 198 -7.36 -5.50 4.55
C VAL A 198 -7.20 -5.01 3.12
N VAL A 199 -6.46 -5.76 2.30
CA VAL A 199 -6.32 -5.50 0.86
C VAL A 199 -7.32 -6.34 0.07
N ILE A 200 -8.01 -5.72 -0.90
CA ILE A 200 -8.89 -6.41 -1.84
C ILE A 200 -8.44 -6.17 -3.28
N GLY A 201 -8.92 -7.02 -4.20
CA GLY A 201 -8.64 -6.88 -5.64
C GLY A 201 -7.32 -7.51 -6.11
N LEU A 202 -6.52 -8.12 -5.24
CA LEU A 202 -5.26 -8.76 -5.66
C LEU A 202 -5.43 -10.16 -6.25
N GLY A 203 -6.49 -10.85 -5.91
CA GLY A 203 -6.78 -12.23 -6.32
C GLY A 203 -8.16 -12.39 -6.92
N THR A 204 -8.73 -13.57 -6.74
CA THR A 204 -10.09 -13.95 -7.22
C THR A 204 -11.19 -13.66 -6.20
N SER A 205 -10.87 -13.05 -5.07
CA SER A 205 -11.87 -12.72 -4.05
C SER A 205 -12.92 -11.75 -4.61
N THR A 206 -14.17 -11.99 -4.29
CA THR A 206 -15.32 -11.16 -4.66
C THR A 206 -15.80 -10.29 -3.49
N LEU A 207 -15.05 -10.24 -2.39
CA LEU A 207 -15.38 -9.40 -1.23
C LEU A 207 -15.49 -7.94 -1.62
N THR A 208 -16.53 -7.31 -1.14
CA THR A 208 -16.80 -5.89 -1.34
C THR A 208 -16.35 -5.06 -0.13
N VAL A 209 -16.29 -3.75 -0.30
CA VAL A 209 -16.07 -2.82 0.82
C VAL A 209 -17.11 -3.01 1.91
N ALA A 210 -18.39 -3.21 1.54
CA ALA A 210 -19.48 -3.41 2.49
C ALA A 210 -19.30 -4.70 3.32
N ASP A 211 -18.84 -5.79 2.69
CA ASP A 211 -18.55 -7.04 3.42
C ASP A 211 -17.49 -6.83 4.49
N LEU A 212 -16.39 -6.16 4.14
CA LEU A 212 -15.29 -5.87 5.08
C LEU A 212 -15.71 -4.94 6.22
N GLN A 213 -16.48 -3.89 5.90
CA GLN A 213 -17.03 -2.99 6.91
C GLN A 213 -17.97 -3.70 7.86
N SER A 214 -18.76 -4.67 7.36
CA SER A 214 -19.72 -5.44 8.18
C SER A 214 -19.06 -6.29 9.26
N VAL A 215 -17.79 -6.66 9.07
CA VAL A 215 -17.00 -7.41 10.06
C VAL A 215 -16.03 -6.55 10.88
N GLY A 216 -16.03 -5.23 10.68
CA GLY A 216 -15.28 -4.29 11.51
C GLY A 216 -13.89 -3.93 10.98
N VAL A 217 -13.57 -4.21 9.71
CA VAL A 217 -12.31 -3.78 9.11
C VAL A 217 -12.23 -2.25 9.09
N THR A 218 -11.14 -1.70 9.60
CA THR A 218 -10.96 -0.25 9.74
C THR A 218 -10.41 0.39 8.46
N ARG A 219 -9.46 -0.24 7.78
CA ARG A 219 -8.83 0.31 6.57
C ARG A 219 -8.87 -0.72 5.44
N ILE A 220 -9.28 -0.28 4.27
CA ILE A 220 -9.39 -1.14 3.09
C ILE A 220 -8.50 -0.55 2.01
N SER A 221 -7.50 -1.31 1.56
CA SER A 221 -6.57 -0.93 0.49
C SER A 221 -6.73 -1.81 -0.74
N LEU A 222 -6.13 -1.41 -1.86
CA LEU A 222 -6.25 -2.09 -3.15
C LEU A 222 -4.91 -2.64 -3.66
N GLY A 223 -3.79 -2.29 -3.02
CA GLY A 223 -2.47 -2.69 -3.46
C GLY A 223 -2.21 -2.35 -4.93
N GLY A 224 -1.56 -3.25 -5.65
CA GLY A 224 -1.25 -3.07 -7.07
C GLY A 224 -2.43 -3.27 -8.04
N SER A 225 -3.67 -3.48 -7.56
CA SER A 225 -4.78 -3.91 -8.44
C SER A 225 -5.16 -2.86 -9.48
N ILE A 226 -5.23 -1.57 -9.12
CA ILE A 226 -5.57 -0.49 -10.07
C ILE A 226 -4.44 -0.33 -11.10
N ALA A 227 -3.17 -0.33 -10.69
CA ALA A 227 -2.04 -0.27 -11.61
C ALA A 227 -2.05 -1.45 -12.60
N ARG A 228 -2.31 -2.67 -12.12
CA ARG A 228 -2.45 -3.87 -12.96
C ARG A 228 -3.63 -3.77 -13.91
N ALA A 229 -4.76 -3.21 -13.47
CA ALA A 229 -5.93 -2.98 -14.32
C ALA A 229 -5.63 -1.96 -15.43
N ALA A 230 -4.92 -0.87 -15.13
CA ALA A 230 -4.47 0.12 -16.09
C ALA A 230 -3.52 -0.49 -17.13
N LEU A 231 -2.53 -1.28 -16.70
CA LEU A 231 -1.63 -2.02 -17.61
C LEU A 231 -2.40 -3.06 -18.45
N GLY A 232 -3.38 -3.72 -17.85
CA GLY A 232 -4.29 -4.61 -18.58
C GLY A 232 -5.10 -3.89 -19.67
N PHE A 233 -5.54 -2.67 -19.40
CA PHE A 233 -6.17 -1.82 -20.41
C PHE A 233 -5.20 -1.48 -21.55
N VAL A 234 -3.96 -1.04 -21.22
CA VAL A 234 -2.92 -0.74 -22.23
C VAL A 234 -2.66 -1.96 -23.13
N ARG A 235 -2.53 -3.16 -22.52
CA ARG A 235 -2.32 -4.41 -23.27
C ARG A 235 -3.46 -4.68 -24.26
N ARG A 236 -4.72 -4.64 -23.79
CA ARG A 236 -5.89 -4.88 -24.67
C ARG A 236 -5.99 -3.85 -25.79
N SER A 237 -5.69 -2.57 -25.51
CA SER A 237 -5.67 -1.50 -26.50
C SER A 237 -4.61 -1.74 -27.58
N ALA A 238 -3.42 -2.17 -27.18
CA ALA A 238 -2.35 -2.52 -28.11
C ALA A 238 -2.70 -3.74 -28.97
N GLU A 239 -3.30 -4.77 -28.38
CA GLU A 239 -3.78 -5.97 -29.08
C GLU A 239 -4.88 -5.62 -30.10
N GLU A 240 -5.86 -4.78 -29.74
CA GLU A 240 -6.90 -4.31 -30.64
C GLU A 240 -6.32 -3.57 -31.84
N LEU A 241 -5.43 -2.59 -31.59
CA LEU A 241 -4.79 -1.81 -32.65
C LEU A 241 -3.95 -2.71 -33.57
N ALA A 242 -3.17 -3.62 -33.02
CA ALA A 242 -2.29 -4.50 -33.79
C ALA A 242 -3.03 -5.55 -34.62
N THR A 243 -4.17 -6.07 -34.13
CA THR A 243 -4.89 -7.18 -34.79
C THR A 243 -6.06 -6.74 -35.65
N LYS A 244 -6.75 -5.65 -35.26
CA LYS A 244 -7.99 -5.17 -35.92
C LYS A 244 -7.82 -3.81 -36.59
N GLY A 245 -6.78 -3.03 -36.22
CA GLY A 245 -6.59 -1.66 -36.66
C GLY A 245 -7.69 -0.69 -36.22
N THR A 246 -8.41 -1.04 -35.13
CA THR A 246 -9.47 -0.21 -34.54
C THR A 246 -9.01 0.45 -33.24
N ILE A 247 -9.72 1.47 -32.79
CA ILE A 247 -9.42 2.29 -31.61
C ILE A 247 -10.64 2.40 -30.68
N SER A 248 -11.39 1.31 -30.48
CA SER A 248 -12.61 1.35 -29.66
C SER A 248 -12.35 1.78 -28.22
N PHE A 249 -11.14 1.53 -27.71
CA PHE A 249 -10.68 1.98 -26.38
C PHE A 249 -10.71 3.51 -26.20
N ALA A 250 -10.69 4.29 -27.29
CA ALA A 250 -10.71 5.75 -27.20
C ALA A 250 -12.06 6.32 -26.77
N ALA A 251 -13.14 5.51 -26.79
CA ALA A 251 -14.46 5.95 -26.36
C ALA A 251 -14.54 6.30 -24.85
N ASP A 252 -13.73 5.64 -24.02
CA ASP A 252 -13.74 5.80 -22.56
C ASP A 252 -12.60 6.70 -22.04
N GLN A 253 -11.87 7.38 -22.92
CA GLN A 253 -10.80 8.28 -22.51
C GLN A 253 -11.34 9.52 -21.78
N ILE A 254 -10.63 9.97 -20.75
CA ILE A 254 -10.92 11.25 -20.08
C ILE A 254 -10.60 12.37 -21.09
N PRO A 255 -11.51 13.34 -21.32
CA PRO A 255 -11.23 14.48 -22.20
C PRO A 255 -9.96 15.23 -21.76
N GLN A 256 -9.13 15.61 -22.73
CA GLN A 256 -7.87 16.31 -22.45
C GLN A 256 -8.06 17.59 -21.63
N ALA A 257 -9.12 18.34 -21.88
CA ALA A 257 -9.43 19.57 -21.14
C ALA A 257 -9.70 19.27 -19.66
N ASP A 258 -10.38 18.17 -19.35
CA ASP A 258 -10.70 17.77 -17.97
C ASP A 258 -9.46 17.32 -17.22
N LEU A 259 -8.57 16.54 -17.84
CA LEU A 259 -7.27 16.19 -17.25
C LEU A 259 -6.41 17.43 -17.00
N ASN A 260 -6.31 18.34 -17.96
CA ASN A 260 -5.56 19.58 -17.81
C ASN A 260 -6.09 20.43 -16.65
N LEU A 261 -7.41 20.53 -16.52
CA LEU A 261 -8.04 21.26 -15.41
C LEU A 261 -7.78 20.59 -14.06
N LEU A 262 -7.91 19.28 -13.99
CA LEU A 262 -7.67 18.49 -12.78
C LEU A 262 -6.23 18.67 -12.27
N PHE A 263 -5.25 18.52 -13.15
CA PHE A 263 -3.83 18.65 -12.79
C PHE A 263 -3.42 20.10 -12.47
N ALA A 264 -4.03 21.10 -13.14
CA ALA A 264 -3.77 22.50 -12.84
C ALA A 264 -4.27 22.91 -11.43
N ARG A 265 -5.39 22.34 -10.95
CA ARG A 265 -5.90 22.56 -9.58
C ARG A 265 -4.99 21.94 -8.53
N SER A 266 -4.56 20.70 -8.75
CA SER A 266 -3.65 20.02 -7.85
C SER A 266 -2.34 20.83 -7.64
N SER A 267 -1.77 21.38 -8.71
CA SER A 267 -0.52 22.17 -8.64
C SER A 267 -0.66 23.48 -7.87
N LYS A 268 -1.89 24.00 -7.67
CA LYS A 268 -2.17 25.23 -6.92
C LYS A 268 -2.61 25.02 -5.48
N GLY A 269 -2.75 23.74 -5.04
CA GLY A 269 -3.31 23.42 -3.73
C GLY A 269 -4.79 23.78 -3.58
N GLU A 270 -5.50 23.99 -4.69
CA GLU A 270 -6.93 24.29 -4.73
C GLU A 270 -7.70 22.95 -4.87
N HIS A 271 -8.31 22.50 -3.78
CA HIS A 271 -9.03 21.22 -3.73
C HIS A 271 -10.48 21.37 -3.30
#